data_38f68388e4ef4196d3c26d802812837c
#
_entry.id   38f68388e4ef4196d3c26d802812837c
#
_cell.length_a   1.000
_cell.length_b   1.000
_cell.length_c   1.000
_cell.angle_alpha   90.00
_cell.angle_beta   90.00
_cell.angle_gamma   90.00
#
_symmetry.space_group_name_H-M   'P 1'
#
loop_
_entity.id
_entity.type
_entity.pdbx_description
1 polymer ?
#
loop_
_entity_poly.entity_id
_entity_poly.type
_entity_poly.pdbx_seq_one_letter_code
_entity_poly.pdbx_strand_id
1 'polypeptide(L)'
;VAEILERNGFMVKMKVEVPAGDVQKVYEAVVREYAGRYRFPGFRPGKAPAKVVEARLGREALLEETKERLRDDFFPRAVRELELTPMGARLLEEELKEGASYTFVLEVENYPEVKLPDWTAFSLETQKPEITEEMVAKALDELRQRYGELVTVNRPIEAHDHVFIETEDGSRFPVSMENALEHVREALMGHSAGEEVMVPVKDGDKVVREIKTKITEVKTLQLPELDDEFAKTVGEDDLATLTAKVRESLQAQADREARNRKANEFVDKLAEGLEAEIPPTMLAREEQHLLQHLAEELQAQKIDLGTYLRDLEKEGKLEEFKAKLRTDATRSIRRALAREKLSEDLGTVFTDEEWASYVVELARAYRTNPNALQQELGEETLARLRIQRLHDKAVMEALERIGA
;
A
#
# COMPACT_ATOMS: atom_id res chain seq x y z
N VAL A 1 -21.27 3.39 34.37
CA VAL A 1 -20.71 2.07 34.70
C VAL A 1 -20.83 1.19 33.47
N ALA A 2 -19.75 0.56 33.10
CA ALA A 2 -19.72 -0.36 31.94
C ALA A 2 -19.41 -1.77 32.44
N GLU A 3 -20.01 -2.78 31.82
CA GLU A 3 -19.78 -4.20 32.12
C GLU A 3 -19.81 -5.04 30.84
N ILE A 4 -18.94 -6.06 30.79
CA ILE A 4 -18.98 -7.06 29.73
C ILE A 4 -20.01 -8.12 30.14
N LEU A 5 -21.03 -8.31 29.28
CA LEU A 5 -22.05 -9.34 29.48
C LEU A 5 -21.60 -10.69 28.91
N GLU A 6 -20.92 -10.66 27.77
CA GLU A 6 -20.47 -11.85 27.06
C GLU A 6 -19.23 -11.51 26.23
N ARG A 7 -18.26 -12.43 26.14
CA ARG A 7 -17.13 -12.35 25.21
C ARG A 7 -17.01 -13.66 24.45
N ASN A 8 -17.03 -13.60 23.14
CA ASN A 8 -16.88 -14.74 22.25
C ASN A 8 -15.89 -14.39 21.15
N GLY A 9 -14.62 -14.81 21.33
CA GLY A 9 -13.52 -14.38 20.47
C GLY A 9 -13.39 -12.85 20.43
N PHE A 10 -13.45 -12.28 19.23
CA PHE A 10 -13.41 -10.81 19.03
C PHE A 10 -14.76 -10.13 19.30
N MET A 11 -15.86 -10.87 19.43
CA MET A 11 -17.18 -10.29 19.70
C MET A 11 -17.39 -10.09 21.20
N VAL A 12 -17.67 -8.86 21.60
CA VAL A 12 -17.91 -8.45 22.97
C VAL A 12 -19.29 -7.82 23.09
N LYS A 13 -20.17 -8.44 23.90
CA LYS A 13 -21.45 -7.83 24.26
C LYS A 13 -21.25 -7.06 25.55
N MET A 14 -21.45 -5.74 25.50
CA MET A 14 -21.25 -4.86 26.66
C MET A 14 -22.51 -4.07 26.96
N LYS A 15 -22.71 -3.79 28.25
CA LYS A 15 -23.77 -2.94 28.74
C LYS A 15 -23.19 -1.69 29.35
N VAL A 16 -23.79 -0.55 29.02
CA VAL A 16 -23.42 0.75 29.59
C VAL A 16 -24.65 1.33 30.30
N GLU A 17 -24.46 1.72 31.54
CA GLU A 17 -25.47 2.43 32.34
C GLU A 17 -25.02 3.85 32.60
N VAL A 18 -25.83 4.82 32.12
CA VAL A 18 -25.64 6.24 32.34
C VAL A 18 -26.52 6.71 33.50
N PRO A 19 -25.93 7.35 34.54
CA PRO A 19 -26.67 7.82 35.68
C PRO A 19 -27.76 8.84 35.31
N ALA A 20 -28.91 8.79 35.99
CA ALA A 20 -30.05 9.72 35.77
C ALA A 20 -29.64 11.21 35.79
N GLY A 21 -28.69 11.58 36.66
CA GLY A 21 -28.19 12.95 36.71
C GLY A 21 -27.47 13.41 35.45
N ASP A 22 -26.77 12.52 34.76
CA ASP A 22 -26.09 12.85 33.50
C ASP A 22 -27.09 12.84 32.33
N VAL A 23 -28.06 11.93 32.34
CA VAL A 23 -29.18 11.95 31.38
C VAL A 23 -29.91 13.31 31.45
N GLN A 24 -30.25 13.78 32.63
CA GLN A 24 -30.93 15.07 32.80
C GLN A 24 -30.11 16.26 32.31
N LYS A 25 -28.79 16.28 32.60
CA LYS A 25 -27.89 17.35 32.11
C LYS A 25 -27.81 17.39 30.59
N VAL A 26 -27.69 16.25 29.93
CA VAL A 26 -27.60 16.17 28.45
C VAL A 26 -28.96 16.55 27.85
N TYR A 27 -30.06 16.07 28.40
CA TYR A 27 -31.41 16.47 27.95
C TYR A 27 -31.62 17.99 28.02
N GLU A 28 -31.25 18.60 29.14
CA GLU A 28 -31.35 20.08 29.30
C GLU A 28 -30.44 20.82 28.33
N ALA A 29 -29.26 20.29 28.03
CA ALA A 29 -28.36 20.85 27.03
C ALA A 29 -28.95 20.77 25.61
N VAL A 30 -29.52 19.62 25.23
CA VAL A 30 -30.23 19.41 23.96
C VAL A 30 -31.38 20.41 23.84
N VAL A 31 -32.27 20.49 24.84
CA VAL A 31 -33.41 21.43 24.84
C VAL A 31 -32.94 22.89 24.70
N ARG A 32 -31.87 23.28 25.39
CA ARG A 32 -31.30 24.63 25.33
C ARG A 32 -30.75 24.97 23.97
N GLU A 33 -30.06 24.04 23.36
CA GLU A 33 -29.50 24.18 22.00
C GLU A 33 -30.63 24.37 20.98
N TYR A 34 -31.63 23.50 21.02
CA TYR A 34 -32.78 23.58 20.11
C TYR A 34 -33.61 24.84 20.34
N ALA A 35 -33.73 25.32 21.59
CA ALA A 35 -34.35 26.63 21.90
C ALA A 35 -33.59 27.81 21.25
N GLY A 36 -32.28 27.68 21.09
CA GLY A 36 -31.44 28.65 20.37
C GLY A 36 -31.52 28.58 18.87
N ARG A 37 -31.59 27.34 18.35
CA ARG A 37 -31.57 27.05 16.91
C ARG A 37 -32.88 27.34 16.20
N TYR A 38 -34.00 27.15 16.87
CA TYR A 38 -35.34 27.37 16.31
C TYR A 38 -36.00 28.62 16.90
N ARG A 39 -36.85 29.29 16.10
CA ARG A 39 -37.67 30.42 16.57
C ARG A 39 -38.91 29.89 17.25
N PHE A 40 -39.15 30.34 18.47
CA PHE A 40 -40.36 30.08 19.26
C PHE A 40 -41.16 31.37 19.40
N PRO A 41 -42.41 31.44 18.89
CA PRO A 41 -43.24 32.66 19.03
C PRO A 41 -43.39 33.06 20.48
N GLY A 42 -43.17 34.34 20.77
CA GLY A 42 -43.26 34.88 22.13
C GLY A 42 -41.99 34.78 22.99
N PHE A 43 -40.92 34.13 22.47
CA PHE A 43 -39.65 33.96 23.20
C PHE A 43 -38.45 34.48 22.40
N ARG A 44 -37.50 35.08 23.11
CA ARG A 44 -36.18 35.40 22.54
C ARG A 44 -35.43 34.10 22.26
N PRO A 45 -34.63 34.00 21.16
CA PRO A 45 -33.83 32.84 20.87
C PRO A 45 -33.03 32.32 22.08
N GLY A 46 -33.13 31.04 22.39
CA GLY A 46 -32.51 30.40 23.54
C GLY A 46 -33.19 30.62 24.90
N LYS A 47 -34.33 31.26 24.94
CA LYS A 47 -35.07 31.55 26.19
C LYS A 47 -36.45 30.87 26.27
N ALA A 48 -36.78 30.02 25.29
CA ALA A 48 -38.00 29.23 25.35
C ALA A 48 -37.88 28.18 26.47
N PRO A 49 -38.88 28.03 27.37
CA PRO A 49 -38.90 26.97 28.38
C PRO A 49 -38.95 25.59 27.75
N ALA A 50 -38.40 24.57 28.41
CA ALA A 50 -38.34 23.19 27.93
C ALA A 50 -39.71 22.68 27.42
N LYS A 51 -40.77 22.90 28.18
CA LYS A 51 -42.15 22.49 27.79
C LYS A 51 -42.61 23.07 26.45
N VAL A 52 -42.18 24.28 26.12
CA VAL A 52 -42.55 24.95 24.85
C VAL A 52 -41.72 24.34 23.69
N VAL A 53 -40.46 24.01 23.94
CA VAL A 53 -39.59 23.34 22.97
C VAL A 53 -40.11 21.92 22.71
N GLU A 54 -40.43 21.17 23.76
CA GLU A 54 -41.02 19.81 23.69
C GLU A 54 -42.34 19.79 22.92
N ALA A 55 -43.25 20.76 23.24
CA ALA A 55 -44.55 20.83 22.57
C ALA A 55 -44.45 21.09 21.06
N ARG A 56 -43.39 21.78 20.63
CA ARG A 56 -43.18 22.12 19.21
C ARG A 56 -42.38 21.10 18.42
N LEU A 57 -41.33 20.55 19.02
CA LEU A 57 -40.40 19.62 18.33
C LEU A 57 -40.76 18.16 18.58
N GLY A 58 -41.57 17.89 19.59
CA GLY A 58 -41.83 16.52 20.04
C GLY A 58 -40.84 16.07 21.09
N ARG A 59 -41.33 15.54 22.19
CA ARG A 59 -40.48 15.04 23.27
C ARG A 59 -39.64 13.85 22.84
N GLU A 60 -40.23 12.95 22.04
CA GLU A 60 -39.55 11.77 21.52
C GLU A 60 -38.30 12.13 20.70
N ALA A 61 -38.41 13.13 19.82
CA ALA A 61 -37.26 13.59 19.00
C ALA A 61 -36.13 14.15 19.89
N LEU A 62 -36.45 14.88 20.96
CA LEU A 62 -35.47 15.40 21.92
C LEU A 62 -34.83 14.27 22.75
N LEU A 63 -35.60 13.23 23.07
CA LEU A 63 -35.08 12.03 23.77
C LEU A 63 -34.17 11.21 22.86
N GLU A 64 -34.50 11.02 21.60
CA GLU A 64 -33.63 10.33 20.64
C GLU A 64 -32.30 11.06 20.47
N GLU A 65 -32.31 12.36 20.27
CA GLU A 65 -31.11 13.18 20.24
C GLU A 65 -30.28 13.06 21.53
N THR A 66 -30.97 13.01 22.67
CA THR A 66 -30.35 12.85 24.00
C THR A 66 -29.66 11.50 24.10
N LYS A 67 -30.31 10.43 23.68
CA LYS A 67 -29.74 9.06 23.65
C LYS A 67 -28.50 9.00 22.77
N GLU A 68 -28.58 9.60 21.57
CA GLU A 68 -27.45 9.63 20.63
C GLU A 68 -26.22 10.30 21.26
N ARG A 69 -26.39 11.48 21.84
CA ARG A 69 -25.31 12.19 22.55
C ARG A 69 -24.77 11.43 23.75
N LEU A 70 -25.64 10.78 24.50
CA LEU A 70 -25.21 9.97 25.63
C LEU A 70 -24.39 8.76 25.15
N ARG A 71 -24.78 8.13 24.05
CA ARG A 71 -23.99 7.03 23.46
C ARG A 71 -22.62 7.54 23.00
N ASP A 72 -22.58 8.67 22.30
CA ASP A 72 -21.34 9.28 21.80
C ASP A 72 -20.36 9.65 22.93
N ASP A 73 -20.90 10.15 24.06
CA ASP A 73 -20.11 10.53 25.22
C ASP A 73 -19.65 9.34 26.08
N PHE A 74 -20.54 8.36 26.28
CA PHE A 74 -20.29 7.27 27.23
C PHE A 74 -19.66 6.04 26.60
N PHE A 75 -19.86 5.76 25.31
CA PHE A 75 -19.22 4.64 24.63
C PHE A 75 -17.68 4.72 24.67
N PRO A 76 -17.02 5.85 24.32
CA PRO A 76 -15.56 5.93 24.39
C PRO A 76 -15.01 5.81 25.84
N ARG A 77 -15.80 6.19 26.85
CA ARG A 77 -15.43 6.01 28.25
C ARG A 77 -15.50 4.54 28.66
N ALA A 78 -16.60 3.87 28.27
CA ALA A 78 -16.80 2.45 28.52
C ALA A 78 -15.74 1.58 27.83
N VAL A 79 -15.39 1.92 26.60
CA VAL A 79 -14.29 1.26 25.86
C VAL A 79 -12.97 1.35 26.62
N ARG A 80 -12.64 2.52 27.16
CA ARG A 80 -11.41 2.70 27.96
C ARG A 80 -11.47 1.98 29.31
N GLU A 81 -12.65 2.02 30.00
CA GLU A 81 -12.85 1.33 31.28
C GLU A 81 -12.70 -0.20 31.14
N LEU A 82 -13.15 -0.75 30.00
CA LEU A 82 -13.12 -2.18 29.71
C LEU A 82 -11.88 -2.62 28.91
N GLU A 83 -10.95 -1.72 28.63
CA GLU A 83 -9.73 -1.96 27.84
C GLU A 83 -10.00 -2.61 26.48
N LEU A 84 -11.06 -2.14 25.78
CA LEU A 84 -11.43 -2.63 24.46
C LEU A 84 -10.79 -1.79 23.35
N THR A 85 -10.56 -2.42 22.21
CA THR A 85 -10.12 -1.77 20.96
C THR A 85 -11.16 -2.03 19.88
N PRO A 86 -12.26 -1.23 19.81
CA PRO A 86 -13.37 -1.50 18.93
C PRO A 86 -13.00 -1.23 17.46
N MET A 87 -13.34 -2.15 16.59
CA MET A 87 -13.30 -2.01 15.13
C MET A 87 -14.66 -1.62 14.55
N GLY A 88 -15.73 -1.98 15.25
CA GLY A 88 -17.10 -1.65 14.96
C GLY A 88 -17.98 -1.87 16.19
N ALA A 89 -19.14 -1.26 16.22
CA ALA A 89 -20.12 -1.45 17.29
C ALA A 89 -21.53 -1.39 16.71
N ARG A 90 -22.40 -2.24 17.23
CA ARG A 90 -23.82 -2.29 16.87
C ARG A 90 -24.67 -2.20 18.13
N LEU A 91 -25.64 -1.28 18.13
CA LEU A 91 -26.64 -1.18 19.20
C LEU A 91 -27.58 -2.40 19.10
N LEU A 92 -27.72 -3.12 20.20
CA LEU A 92 -28.65 -4.25 20.32
C LEU A 92 -29.94 -3.83 21.02
N GLU A 93 -29.79 -3.20 22.18
CA GLU A 93 -30.90 -2.83 23.06
C GLU A 93 -30.61 -1.49 23.72
N GLU A 94 -31.66 -0.72 23.97
CA GLU A 94 -31.56 0.49 24.77
C GLU A 94 -32.85 0.72 25.57
N GLU A 95 -32.72 1.23 26.77
CA GLU A 95 -33.83 1.57 27.63
C GLU A 95 -33.57 2.90 28.34
N LEU A 96 -34.42 3.88 28.10
CA LEU A 96 -34.44 5.14 28.81
C LEU A 96 -35.77 5.30 29.55
N LYS A 97 -35.73 5.18 30.89
CA LYS A 97 -36.89 5.44 31.77
C LYS A 97 -36.88 6.89 32.20
N GLU A 98 -38.08 7.49 32.27
CA GLU A 98 -38.24 8.86 32.68
C GLU A 98 -37.74 9.06 34.12
N GLY A 99 -36.78 10.03 34.31
CA GLY A 99 -36.20 10.30 35.62
C GLY A 99 -35.26 9.22 36.16
N ALA A 100 -34.92 8.23 35.34
CA ALA A 100 -34.02 7.12 35.68
C ALA A 100 -32.75 7.11 34.82
N SER A 101 -31.93 6.13 35.05
CA SER A 101 -30.72 5.87 34.22
C SER A 101 -31.10 5.51 32.79
N TYR A 102 -30.17 5.78 31.87
CA TYR A 102 -30.23 5.28 30.50
C TYR A 102 -29.29 4.09 30.41
N THR A 103 -29.82 2.98 29.90
CA THR A 103 -29.06 1.77 29.69
C THR A 103 -29.06 1.41 28.21
N PHE A 104 -27.89 1.07 27.69
CA PHE A 104 -27.77 0.54 26.33
C PHE A 104 -26.80 -0.62 26.27
N VAL A 105 -27.10 -1.56 25.38
CA VAL A 105 -26.31 -2.78 25.13
C VAL A 105 -25.77 -2.72 23.73
N LEU A 106 -24.46 -2.86 23.63
CA LEU A 106 -23.74 -2.89 22.36
C LEU A 106 -23.12 -4.26 22.13
N GLU A 107 -23.12 -4.68 20.89
CA GLU A 107 -22.26 -5.72 20.37
C GLU A 107 -21.07 -5.05 19.69
N VAL A 108 -19.89 -5.27 20.23
CA VAL A 108 -18.65 -4.62 19.82
C VAL A 108 -17.76 -5.64 19.14
N GLU A 109 -17.37 -5.37 17.92
CA GLU A 109 -16.33 -6.10 17.21
C GLU A 109 -14.98 -5.54 17.65
N ASN A 110 -14.31 -6.27 18.53
CA ASN A 110 -13.02 -5.85 19.12
C ASN A 110 -11.85 -6.33 18.29
N TYR A 111 -10.70 -5.67 18.43
CA TYR A 111 -9.46 -6.13 17.83
C TYR A 111 -9.14 -7.56 18.28
N PRO A 112 -8.66 -8.46 17.40
CA PRO A 112 -8.50 -9.87 17.71
C PRO A 112 -7.38 -10.10 18.72
N GLU A 113 -7.59 -11.07 19.61
CA GLU A 113 -6.50 -11.62 20.41
C GLU A 113 -5.60 -12.49 19.53
N VAL A 114 -4.30 -12.25 19.61
CA VAL A 114 -3.30 -12.88 18.74
C VAL A 114 -2.32 -13.68 19.58
N LYS A 115 -2.09 -14.94 19.18
CA LYS A 115 -1.01 -15.76 19.76
C LYS A 115 -0.09 -16.25 18.65
N LEU A 116 1.20 -16.05 18.84
CA LEU A 116 2.22 -16.54 17.92
C LEU A 116 2.54 -18.03 18.19
N PRO A 117 2.93 -18.79 17.15
CA PRO A 117 3.53 -20.10 17.33
C PRO A 117 4.91 -19.95 18.00
N ASP A 118 5.47 -21.06 18.49
CA ASP A 118 6.86 -21.09 18.96
C ASP A 118 7.82 -20.93 17.75
N TRP A 119 8.15 -19.69 17.45
CA TRP A 119 9.01 -19.32 16.35
C TRP A 119 10.50 -19.55 16.61
N THR A 120 10.88 -19.80 17.88
CA THR A 120 12.30 -20.04 18.25
C THR A 120 12.83 -21.33 17.63
N ALA A 121 11.94 -22.26 17.30
CA ALA A 121 12.25 -23.52 16.64
C ALA A 121 12.19 -23.48 15.11
N PHE A 122 11.96 -22.32 14.51
CA PHE A 122 11.86 -22.23 13.04
C PHE A 122 13.21 -22.46 12.39
N SER A 123 13.22 -23.37 11.40
CA SER A 123 14.33 -23.53 10.48
C SER A 123 14.01 -22.82 9.17
N LEU A 124 14.90 -21.94 8.73
CA LEU A 124 14.79 -21.18 7.48
C LEU A 124 15.86 -21.64 6.51
N GLU A 125 15.51 -21.69 5.22
CA GLU A 125 16.48 -22.05 4.20
C GLU A 125 17.52 -20.93 4.04
N THR A 126 18.79 -21.31 4.20
CA THR A 126 19.92 -20.39 4.03
C THR A 126 20.60 -20.66 2.71
N GLN A 127 20.11 -20.04 1.64
CA GLN A 127 20.83 -19.99 0.38
C GLN A 127 21.76 -18.79 0.40
N LYS A 128 23.07 -19.03 0.42
CA LYS A 128 24.04 -17.96 0.18
C LYS A 128 24.04 -17.65 -1.31
N PRO A 129 23.78 -16.40 -1.70
CA PRO A 129 23.85 -16.03 -3.10
C PRO A 129 25.32 -16.07 -3.57
N GLU A 130 25.60 -16.86 -4.60
CA GLU A 130 26.90 -16.88 -5.27
C GLU A 130 26.87 -15.92 -6.46
N ILE A 131 27.80 -14.98 -6.51
CA ILE A 131 27.99 -14.10 -7.65
C ILE A 131 28.94 -14.75 -8.63
N THR A 132 28.40 -15.16 -9.76
CA THR A 132 29.18 -15.80 -10.84
C THR A 132 29.93 -14.77 -11.69
N GLU A 133 31.00 -15.19 -12.35
CA GLU A 133 31.71 -14.32 -13.30
C GLU A 133 30.83 -13.85 -14.45
N GLU A 134 29.87 -14.67 -14.86
CA GLU A 134 28.88 -14.32 -15.88
C GLU A 134 27.99 -13.15 -15.44
N MET A 135 27.56 -13.14 -14.18
CA MET A 135 26.78 -12.01 -13.62
C MET A 135 27.59 -10.71 -13.59
N VAL A 136 28.86 -10.80 -13.23
CA VAL A 136 29.78 -9.64 -13.24
C VAL A 136 29.99 -9.13 -14.66
N ALA A 137 30.28 -10.04 -15.60
CA ALA A 137 30.45 -9.68 -17.01
C ALA A 137 29.21 -9.01 -17.59
N LYS A 138 28.03 -9.55 -17.29
CA LYS A 138 26.75 -8.96 -17.71
C LYS A 138 26.55 -7.57 -17.14
N ALA A 139 26.82 -7.35 -15.86
CA ALA A 139 26.69 -6.04 -15.22
C ALA A 139 27.68 -5.02 -15.80
N LEU A 140 28.90 -5.44 -16.12
CA LEU A 140 29.90 -4.60 -16.81
C LEU A 140 29.44 -4.26 -18.23
N ASP A 141 28.84 -5.19 -18.94
CA ASP A 141 28.31 -4.96 -20.29
C ASP A 141 27.10 -4.01 -20.28
N GLU A 142 26.18 -4.17 -19.33
CA GLU A 142 25.09 -3.21 -19.10
C GLU A 142 25.61 -1.81 -18.76
N LEU A 143 26.70 -1.71 -18.02
CA LEU A 143 27.37 -0.45 -17.75
C LEU A 143 27.96 0.15 -19.02
N ARG A 144 28.62 -0.64 -19.86
CA ARG A 144 29.15 -0.21 -21.16
C ARG A 144 28.05 0.32 -22.09
N GLN A 145 26.90 -0.34 -22.12
CA GLN A 145 25.75 0.10 -22.93
C GLN A 145 25.28 1.51 -22.55
N ARG A 146 25.32 1.87 -21.27
CA ARG A 146 24.96 3.22 -20.78
C ARG A 146 25.93 4.32 -21.25
N TYR A 147 27.18 3.95 -21.54
CA TYR A 147 28.24 4.86 -22.00
C TYR A 147 28.53 4.67 -23.49
N GLY A 148 27.73 3.86 -24.19
CA GLY A 148 27.84 3.69 -25.63
C GLY A 148 27.43 4.96 -26.39
N GLU A 149 28.07 5.18 -27.53
CA GLU A 149 27.78 6.30 -28.42
C GLU A 149 27.02 5.82 -29.66
N LEU A 150 25.98 6.54 -30.06
CA LEU A 150 25.25 6.27 -31.30
C LEU A 150 26.03 6.84 -32.49
N VAL A 151 26.62 5.95 -33.28
CA VAL A 151 27.40 6.29 -34.47
C VAL A 151 26.61 5.97 -35.73
N THR A 152 26.53 6.93 -36.67
CA THR A 152 25.85 6.74 -37.95
C THR A 152 26.59 5.71 -38.80
N VAL A 153 25.85 4.76 -39.34
CA VAL A 153 26.38 3.71 -40.21
C VAL A 153 25.71 3.71 -41.58
N ASN A 154 26.47 3.43 -42.62
CA ASN A 154 26.00 3.35 -43.99
C ASN A 154 25.93 1.86 -44.46
N ARG A 155 25.07 1.10 -43.79
CA ARG A 155 24.80 -0.29 -44.10
C ARG A 155 23.32 -0.61 -43.86
N PRO A 156 22.80 -1.76 -44.35
CA PRO A 156 21.48 -2.21 -43.98
C PRO A 156 21.28 -2.33 -42.48
N ILE A 157 20.05 -2.10 -42.04
CA ILE A 157 19.61 -2.14 -40.64
C ILE A 157 19.78 -3.56 -40.09
N GLU A 158 20.41 -3.67 -38.93
CA GLU A 158 20.62 -4.87 -38.15
C GLU A 158 19.80 -4.86 -36.84
N ALA A 159 19.78 -6.00 -36.12
CA ALA A 159 18.90 -6.24 -34.97
C ALA A 159 19.09 -5.28 -33.77
N HIS A 160 20.27 -4.70 -33.61
CA HIS A 160 20.63 -3.83 -32.48
C HIS A 160 20.78 -2.35 -32.86
N ASP A 161 20.35 -1.98 -34.09
CA ASP A 161 20.49 -0.62 -34.56
C ASP A 161 19.40 0.30 -34.01
N HIS A 162 19.70 1.59 -34.02
CA HIS A 162 18.78 2.69 -33.78
C HIS A 162 18.47 3.37 -35.12
N VAL A 163 17.22 3.30 -35.55
CA VAL A 163 16.79 3.82 -36.86
C VAL A 163 15.98 5.09 -36.64
N PHE A 164 16.32 6.14 -37.34
CA PHE A 164 15.51 7.36 -37.38
C PHE A 164 14.61 7.32 -38.61
N ILE A 165 13.32 7.41 -38.36
CA ILE A 165 12.31 7.34 -39.42
C ILE A 165 11.53 8.66 -39.47
N GLU A 166 11.08 9.04 -40.69
CA GLU A 166 10.21 10.17 -40.95
C GLU A 166 8.93 9.66 -41.64
N THR A 167 7.78 9.97 -41.06
CA THR A 167 6.45 9.62 -41.56
C THR A 167 5.94 10.65 -42.56
N GLU A 168 4.88 10.35 -43.32
CA GLU A 168 4.33 11.24 -44.38
C GLU A 168 3.93 12.63 -43.86
N ASP A 169 3.57 12.76 -42.60
CA ASP A 169 3.22 14.02 -41.94
C ASP A 169 4.45 14.85 -41.50
N GLY A 170 5.67 14.34 -41.77
CA GLY A 170 6.93 14.99 -41.41
C GLY A 170 7.37 14.74 -39.96
N SER A 171 6.67 13.89 -39.24
CA SER A 171 7.05 13.51 -37.87
C SER A 171 8.26 12.59 -37.90
N ARG A 172 9.23 12.82 -36.97
CA ARG A 172 10.45 12.02 -36.86
C ARG A 172 10.46 11.25 -35.56
N PHE A 173 10.78 9.97 -35.64
CA PHE A 173 10.81 9.07 -34.49
C PHE A 173 12.11 8.25 -34.48
N PRO A 174 12.76 8.11 -33.30
CA PRO A 174 13.79 7.11 -33.11
C PRO A 174 13.12 5.75 -32.85
N VAL A 175 13.59 4.72 -33.55
CA VAL A 175 13.16 3.32 -33.36
C VAL A 175 14.38 2.50 -32.96
N SER A 176 14.39 1.95 -31.76
CA SER A 176 15.36 0.93 -31.37
C SER A 176 14.90 -0.41 -31.93
N MET A 177 15.69 -1.03 -32.79
CA MET A 177 15.35 -2.32 -33.40
C MET A 177 15.22 -3.45 -32.37
N GLU A 178 15.93 -3.35 -31.26
CA GLU A 178 15.85 -4.31 -30.16
C GLU A 178 14.49 -4.28 -29.44
N ASN A 179 13.94 -3.08 -29.26
CA ASN A 179 12.68 -2.87 -28.51
C ASN A 179 11.48 -2.63 -29.41
N ALA A 180 11.67 -2.61 -30.73
CA ALA A 180 10.58 -2.39 -31.69
C ALA A 180 9.62 -3.57 -31.71
N LEU A 181 8.33 -3.26 -31.91
CA LEU A 181 7.32 -4.27 -32.15
C LEU A 181 7.72 -5.15 -33.34
N GLU A 182 7.44 -6.45 -33.28
CA GLU A 182 7.89 -7.44 -34.27
C GLU A 182 7.59 -7.02 -35.71
N HIS A 183 6.36 -6.57 -35.98
CA HIS A 183 5.96 -6.12 -37.30
C HIS A 183 6.68 -4.86 -37.79
N VAL A 184 7.11 -3.97 -36.89
CA VAL A 184 7.92 -2.78 -37.21
C VAL A 184 9.36 -3.20 -37.50
N ARG A 185 9.90 -4.12 -36.70
CA ARG A 185 11.23 -4.69 -36.89
C ARG A 185 11.35 -5.40 -38.22
N GLU A 186 10.37 -6.26 -38.55
CA GLU A 186 10.31 -6.98 -39.84
C GLU A 186 10.26 -6.03 -41.04
N ALA A 187 9.48 -4.94 -40.92
CA ALA A 187 9.35 -3.96 -41.99
C ALA A 187 10.63 -3.14 -42.23
N LEU A 188 11.43 -2.89 -41.20
CA LEU A 188 12.64 -2.06 -41.29
C LEU A 188 13.92 -2.87 -41.51
N MET A 189 13.95 -4.13 -41.07
CA MET A 189 15.13 -4.98 -41.14
C MET A 189 15.69 -5.12 -42.57
N GLY A 190 17.00 -4.92 -42.73
CA GLY A 190 17.69 -5.08 -44.00
C GLY A 190 17.55 -3.89 -44.97
N HIS A 191 16.75 -2.89 -44.63
CA HIS A 191 16.66 -1.64 -45.39
C HIS A 191 17.76 -0.67 -44.98
N SER A 192 18.03 0.34 -45.81
CA SER A 192 19.11 1.31 -45.61
C SER A 192 18.59 2.74 -45.50
N ALA A 193 19.42 3.64 -44.98
CA ALA A 193 19.11 5.06 -44.91
C ALA A 193 18.78 5.61 -46.33
N GLY A 194 17.72 6.41 -46.43
CA GLY A 194 17.21 6.98 -47.67
C GLY A 194 16.07 6.16 -48.32
N GLU A 195 15.86 4.90 -47.92
CA GLU A 195 14.76 4.09 -48.44
C GLU A 195 13.42 4.44 -47.81
N GLU A 196 12.35 4.23 -48.59
CA GLU A 196 10.96 4.36 -48.16
C GLU A 196 10.35 2.97 -47.94
N VAL A 197 9.74 2.74 -46.81
CA VAL A 197 9.19 1.44 -46.36
C VAL A 197 7.76 1.62 -45.90
N MET A 198 6.91 0.64 -46.14
CA MET A 198 5.55 0.61 -45.60
C MET A 198 5.59 -0.13 -44.25
N VAL A 199 5.30 0.61 -43.18
CA VAL A 199 5.26 0.05 -41.82
C VAL A 199 3.82 -0.23 -41.44
N PRO A 200 3.42 -1.49 -41.21
CA PRO A 200 2.06 -1.84 -40.81
C PRO A 200 1.78 -1.40 -39.36
N VAL A 201 0.64 -0.76 -39.15
CA VAL A 201 0.09 -0.49 -37.82
C VAL A 201 -0.93 -1.56 -37.51
N LYS A 202 -0.68 -2.35 -36.45
CA LYS A 202 -1.56 -3.43 -36.03
C LYS A 202 -2.35 -3.03 -34.79
N ASP A 203 -3.60 -3.49 -34.73
CA ASP A 203 -4.43 -3.52 -33.52
C ASP A 203 -4.75 -5.00 -33.24
N GLY A 204 -4.07 -5.57 -32.23
CA GLY A 204 -3.96 -7.01 -32.08
C GLY A 204 -3.30 -7.66 -33.30
N ASP A 205 -3.93 -8.70 -33.87
CA ASP A 205 -3.41 -9.41 -35.05
C ASP A 205 -3.82 -8.79 -36.39
N LYS A 206 -4.63 -7.72 -36.38
CA LYS A 206 -5.14 -7.11 -37.61
C LYS A 206 -4.34 -5.87 -38.00
N VAL A 207 -3.90 -5.81 -39.25
CA VAL A 207 -3.32 -4.59 -39.83
C VAL A 207 -4.47 -3.59 -40.05
N VAL A 208 -4.42 -2.47 -39.34
CA VAL A 208 -5.42 -1.39 -39.42
C VAL A 208 -5.09 -0.41 -40.55
N ARG A 209 -3.82 -0.11 -40.72
CA ARG A 209 -3.29 0.76 -41.79
C ARG A 209 -1.81 0.50 -42.00
N GLU A 210 -1.30 0.95 -43.12
CA GLU A 210 0.13 1.03 -43.40
C GLU A 210 0.55 2.50 -43.46
N ILE A 211 1.71 2.79 -42.88
CA ILE A 211 2.29 4.14 -42.85
C ILE A 211 3.52 4.12 -43.73
N LYS A 212 3.53 4.95 -44.75
CA LYS A 212 4.72 5.18 -45.56
C LYS A 212 5.74 5.95 -44.75
N THR A 213 6.92 5.36 -44.58
CA THR A 213 7.95 5.81 -43.66
C THR A 213 9.28 5.88 -44.43
N LYS A 214 9.99 6.98 -44.31
CA LYS A 214 11.33 7.15 -44.85
C LYS A 214 12.37 6.93 -43.79
N ILE A 215 13.36 6.07 -44.02
CA ILE A 215 14.49 5.88 -43.17
C ILE A 215 15.47 7.03 -43.37
N THR A 216 15.63 7.88 -42.38
CA THR A 216 16.50 9.07 -42.50
C THR A 216 17.92 8.78 -42.07
N GLU A 217 18.11 7.98 -41.04
CA GLU A 217 19.44 7.66 -40.49
C GLU A 217 19.43 6.30 -39.82
N VAL A 218 20.52 5.57 -39.94
CA VAL A 218 20.77 4.32 -39.19
C VAL A 218 21.97 4.54 -38.31
N LYS A 219 21.80 4.27 -37.00
CA LYS A 219 22.89 4.37 -36.02
C LYS A 219 23.06 3.04 -35.30
N THR A 220 24.28 2.70 -35.05
CA THR A 220 24.61 1.56 -34.17
C THR A 220 25.17 2.08 -32.86
N LEU A 221 24.90 1.35 -31.78
CA LEU A 221 25.48 1.65 -30.47
C LEU A 221 26.91 1.14 -30.43
N GLN A 222 27.88 2.04 -30.56
CA GLN A 222 29.27 1.69 -30.40
C GLN A 222 29.61 1.66 -28.91
N LEU A 223 29.90 0.47 -28.41
CA LEU A 223 30.27 0.29 -27.00
C LEU A 223 31.76 0.60 -26.82
N PRO A 224 32.13 1.30 -25.71
CA PRO A 224 33.54 1.50 -25.36
C PRO A 224 34.23 0.15 -25.12
N GLU A 225 35.54 0.06 -25.32
CA GLU A 225 36.31 -1.11 -24.92
C GLU A 225 36.28 -1.25 -23.39
N LEU A 226 36.31 -2.50 -22.91
CA LEU A 226 36.29 -2.77 -21.47
C LEU A 226 37.75 -2.77 -20.97
N ASP A 227 38.27 -1.60 -20.69
CA ASP A 227 39.68 -1.33 -20.31
C ASP A 227 39.80 -0.30 -19.19
N ASP A 228 41.01 0.09 -18.84
CA ASP A 228 41.26 1.05 -17.78
C ASP A 228 40.81 2.48 -18.15
N GLU A 229 40.68 2.81 -19.44
CA GLU A 229 40.17 4.12 -19.87
C GLU A 229 38.66 4.19 -19.65
N PHE A 230 37.96 3.10 -19.95
CA PHE A 230 36.53 2.99 -19.60
C PHE A 230 36.33 3.06 -18.09
N ALA A 231 37.14 2.37 -17.29
CA ALA A 231 37.07 2.44 -15.84
C ALA A 231 37.20 3.88 -15.32
N LYS A 232 38.15 4.66 -15.87
CA LYS A 232 38.30 6.08 -15.54
C LYS A 232 37.10 6.94 -15.95
N THR A 233 36.47 6.61 -17.08
CA THR A 233 35.27 7.31 -17.54
C THR A 233 34.12 7.15 -16.56
N VAL A 234 34.00 6.01 -15.89
CA VAL A 234 32.98 5.73 -14.87
C VAL A 234 33.41 6.12 -13.45
N GLY A 235 34.64 6.69 -13.29
CA GLY A 235 35.13 7.22 -12.03
C GLY A 235 35.96 6.26 -11.19
N GLU A 236 36.48 5.18 -11.79
CA GLU A 236 37.37 4.21 -11.15
C GLU A 236 38.79 4.29 -11.69
N ASP A 237 39.77 3.84 -10.91
CA ASP A 237 41.19 3.97 -11.27
C ASP A 237 41.60 3.05 -12.42
N ASP A 238 41.10 1.80 -12.42
CA ASP A 238 41.41 0.79 -13.40
C ASP A 238 40.25 -0.25 -13.51
N LEU A 239 40.32 -1.12 -14.52
CA LEU A 239 39.32 -2.14 -14.78
C LEU A 239 39.21 -3.18 -13.64
N ALA A 240 40.30 -3.47 -12.95
CA ALA A 240 40.28 -4.43 -11.84
C ALA A 240 39.49 -3.86 -10.65
N THR A 241 39.69 -2.57 -10.33
CA THR A 241 38.93 -1.86 -9.29
C THR A 241 37.46 -1.75 -9.65
N LEU A 242 37.13 -1.41 -10.90
CA LEU A 242 35.75 -1.36 -11.39
C LEU A 242 35.07 -2.72 -11.25
N THR A 243 35.75 -3.80 -11.69
CA THR A 243 35.23 -5.17 -11.60
C THR A 243 34.98 -5.59 -10.15
N ALA A 244 35.91 -5.25 -9.23
CA ALA A 244 35.76 -5.54 -7.82
C ALA A 244 34.55 -4.81 -7.21
N LYS A 245 34.35 -3.54 -7.53
CA LYS A 245 33.19 -2.76 -7.06
C LYS A 245 31.87 -3.25 -7.62
N VAL A 246 31.83 -3.64 -8.90
CA VAL A 246 30.63 -4.26 -9.49
C VAL A 246 30.29 -5.55 -8.77
N ARG A 247 31.29 -6.41 -8.50
CA ARG A 247 31.11 -7.66 -7.74
C ARG A 247 30.60 -7.39 -6.31
N GLU A 248 31.20 -6.43 -5.62
CA GLU A 248 30.76 -6.02 -4.27
C GLU A 248 29.32 -5.50 -4.28
N SER A 249 28.96 -4.69 -5.27
CA SER A 249 27.59 -4.18 -5.43
C SER A 249 26.58 -5.29 -5.68
N LEU A 250 26.90 -6.23 -6.57
CA LEU A 250 26.06 -7.42 -6.84
C LEU A 250 25.93 -8.28 -5.58
N GLN A 251 27.02 -8.51 -4.85
CA GLN A 251 26.99 -9.27 -3.60
C GLN A 251 26.11 -8.58 -2.55
N ALA A 252 26.27 -7.27 -2.36
CA ALA A 252 25.46 -6.52 -1.41
C ALA A 252 23.97 -6.50 -1.80
N GLN A 253 23.65 -6.48 -3.09
CA GLN A 253 22.27 -6.60 -3.57
C GLN A 253 21.73 -8.01 -3.29
N ALA A 254 22.45 -9.04 -3.66
CA ALA A 254 22.06 -10.44 -3.46
C ALA A 254 21.91 -10.78 -1.96
N ASP A 255 22.75 -10.24 -1.09
CA ASP A 255 22.64 -10.40 0.36
C ASP A 255 21.39 -9.68 0.93
N ARG A 256 21.05 -8.50 0.40
CA ARG A 256 19.80 -7.81 0.76
C ARG A 256 18.57 -8.61 0.33
N GLU A 257 18.57 -9.11 -0.88
CA GLU A 257 17.47 -9.93 -1.39
C GLU A 257 17.33 -11.24 -0.61
N ALA A 258 18.44 -11.90 -0.26
CA ALA A 258 18.43 -13.10 0.57
C ALA A 258 17.87 -12.83 1.96
N ARG A 259 18.27 -11.72 2.61
CA ARG A 259 17.71 -11.29 3.90
C ARG A 259 16.21 -11.00 3.80
N ASN A 260 15.78 -10.30 2.75
CA ASN A 260 14.36 -10.01 2.54
C ASN A 260 13.55 -11.29 2.31
N ARG A 261 14.07 -12.26 1.54
CA ARG A 261 13.43 -13.58 1.37
C ARG A 261 13.29 -14.31 2.71
N LYS A 262 14.36 -14.36 3.51
CA LYS A 262 14.30 -14.94 4.87
C LYS A 262 13.28 -14.26 5.77
N ALA A 263 13.26 -12.93 5.78
CA ALA A 263 12.30 -12.16 6.58
C ALA A 263 10.86 -12.46 6.13
N ASN A 264 10.62 -12.54 4.83
CA ASN A 264 9.31 -12.90 4.31
C ASN A 264 8.90 -14.34 4.66
N GLU A 265 9.80 -15.31 4.48
CA GLU A 265 9.56 -16.71 4.87
C GLU A 265 9.27 -16.85 6.36
N PHE A 266 10.02 -16.15 7.19
CA PHE A 266 9.79 -16.12 8.64
C PHE A 266 8.40 -15.59 8.99
N VAL A 267 8.02 -14.45 8.40
CA VAL A 267 6.68 -13.86 8.61
C VAL A 267 5.57 -14.76 8.04
N ASP A 268 5.79 -15.42 6.92
CA ASP A 268 4.82 -16.38 6.39
C ASP A 268 4.60 -17.55 7.35
N LYS A 269 5.67 -18.14 7.89
CA LYS A 269 5.57 -19.22 8.90
C LYS A 269 4.90 -18.75 10.18
N LEU A 270 5.17 -17.52 10.64
CA LEU A 270 4.44 -16.92 11.76
C LEU A 270 2.95 -16.80 11.47
N ALA A 271 2.60 -16.27 10.29
CA ALA A 271 1.23 -16.05 9.87
C ALA A 271 0.46 -17.36 9.69
N GLU A 272 1.10 -18.43 9.19
CA GLU A 272 0.50 -19.75 9.06
C GLU A 272 0.17 -20.39 10.41
N GLY A 273 1.09 -20.29 11.39
CA GLY A 273 0.91 -20.82 12.74
C GLY A 273 0.15 -19.90 13.70
N LEU A 274 -0.23 -18.70 13.27
CA LEU A 274 -0.92 -17.72 14.09
C LEU A 274 -2.29 -18.22 14.56
N GLU A 275 -2.58 -18.10 15.85
CA GLU A 275 -3.92 -18.30 16.41
C GLU A 275 -4.59 -16.93 16.56
N ALA A 276 -5.52 -16.61 15.67
CA ALA A 276 -6.37 -15.43 15.74
C ALA A 276 -7.65 -15.63 14.92
N GLU A 277 -8.76 -15.16 15.45
CA GLU A 277 -10.02 -15.04 14.72
C GLU A 277 -10.10 -13.67 14.07
N ILE A 278 -10.13 -13.63 12.73
CA ILE A 278 -10.14 -12.35 11.99
C ILE A 278 -11.56 -11.77 11.98
N PRO A 279 -11.75 -10.55 12.51
CA PRO A 279 -13.02 -9.86 12.47
C PRO A 279 -13.49 -9.57 11.04
N PRO A 280 -14.79 -9.73 10.72
CA PRO A 280 -15.34 -9.42 9.39
C PRO A 280 -15.06 -7.97 8.92
N THR A 281 -15.12 -7.01 9.85
CA THR A 281 -14.81 -5.61 9.53
C THR A 281 -13.35 -5.42 9.11
N MET A 282 -12.41 -6.14 9.74
CA MET A 282 -11.00 -6.13 9.36
C MET A 282 -10.81 -6.71 7.95
N LEU A 283 -11.46 -7.85 7.69
CA LEU A 283 -11.40 -8.50 6.38
C LEU A 283 -11.96 -7.61 5.27
N ALA A 284 -13.13 -7.00 5.50
CA ALA A 284 -13.77 -6.13 4.51
C ALA A 284 -12.91 -4.87 4.20
N ARG A 285 -12.26 -4.29 5.21
CA ARG A 285 -11.33 -3.17 5.00
C ARG A 285 -10.12 -3.56 4.18
N GLU A 286 -9.55 -4.73 4.43
CA GLU A 286 -8.39 -5.20 3.67
C GLU A 286 -8.77 -5.61 2.23
N GLU A 287 -9.92 -6.24 2.03
CA GLU A 287 -10.45 -6.50 0.68
C GLU A 287 -10.63 -5.19 -0.10
N GLN A 288 -11.16 -4.14 0.53
CA GLN A 288 -11.31 -2.83 -0.08
C GLN A 288 -9.95 -2.18 -0.42
N HIS A 289 -8.98 -2.30 0.48
CA HIS A 289 -7.63 -1.79 0.28
C HIS A 289 -6.94 -2.47 -0.91
N LEU A 290 -7.03 -3.80 -1.01
CA LEU A 290 -6.48 -4.56 -2.14
C LEU A 290 -7.17 -4.19 -3.47
N LEU A 291 -8.50 -3.99 -3.45
CA LEU A 291 -9.24 -3.53 -4.63
C LEU A 291 -8.82 -2.13 -5.06
N GLN A 292 -8.52 -1.23 -4.13
CA GLN A 292 -8.03 0.10 -4.45
C GLN A 292 -6.65 0.05 -5.11
N HIS A 293 -5.73 -0.77 -4.59
CA HIS A 293 -4.43 -0.99 -5.23
C HIS A 293 -4.57 -1.56 -6.64
N LEU A 294 -5.43 -2.56 -6.82
CA LEU A 294 -5.71 -3.09 -8.15
C LEU A 294 -6.26 -2.02 -9.09
N ALA A 295 -7.16 -1.14 -8.60
CA ALA A 295 -7.69 -0.05 -9.41
C ALA A 295 -6.59 0.92 -9.86
N GLU A 296 -5.62 1.25 -8.99
CA GLU A 296 -4.47 2.10 -9.31
C GLU A 296 -3.57 1.45 -10.36
N GLU A 297 -3.28 0.15 -10.24
CA GLU A 297 -2.49 -0.61 -11.22
C GLU A 297 -3.18 -0.66 -12.60
N LEU A 298 -4.48 -0.94 -12.62
CA LEU A 298 -5.27 -0.98 -13.85
C LEU A 298 -5.35 0.42 -14.50
N GLN A 299 -5.49 1.48 -13.70
CA GLN A 299 -5.52 2.86 -14.19
C GLN A 299 -4.20 3.24 -14.86
N ALA A 300 -3.06 2.79 -14.35
CA ALA A 300 -1.76 2.98 -15.00
C ALA A 300 -1.71 2.33 -16.40
N GLN A 301 -2.47 1.25 -16.61
CA GLN A 301 -2.67 0.57 -17.89
C GLN A 301 -3.85 1.13 -18.70
N LYS A 302 -4.51 2.20 -18.23
CA LYS A 302 -5.70 2.83 -18.82
C LYS A 302 -6.93 1.91 -18.86
N ILE A 303 -7.02 0.99 -17.93
CA ILE A 303 -8.15 0.08 -17.74
C ILE A 303 -8.96 0.55 -16.52
N ASP A 304 -10.28 0.67 -16.67
CA ASP A 304 -11.18 0.97 -15.56
C ASP A 304 -11.52 -0.30 -14.78
N LEU A 305 -11.47 -0.24 -13.45
CA LEU A 305 -11.78 -1.38 -12.57
C LEU A 305 -13.18 -1.95 -12.83
N GLY A 306 -14.19 -1.08 -13.05
CA GLY A 306 -15.55 -1.55 -13.33
C GLY A 306 -15.64 -2.30 -14.65
N THR A 307 -14.83 -1.92 -15.65
CA THR A 307 -14.72 -2.64 -16.92
C THR A 307 -14.05 -3.98 -16.73
N TYR A 308 -12.93 -4.01 -16.00
CA TYR A 308 -12.23 -5.25 -15.66
C TYR A 308 -13.14 -6.27 -14.95
N LEU A 309 -13.89 -5.84 -13.92
CA LEU A 309 -14.81 -6.72 -13.18
C LEU A 309 -15.96 -7.23 -14.05
N ARG A 310 -16.49 -6.41 -14.96
CA ARG A 310 -17.52 -6.85 -15.92
C ARG A 310 -17.00 -7.89 -16.92
N ASP A 311 -15.75 -7.79 -17.31
CA ASP A 311 -15.15 -8.77 -18.23
C ASP A 311 -14.88 -10.09 -17.51
N LEU A 312 -14.44 -10.06 -16.25
CA LEU A 312 -14.37 -11.26 -15.39
C LEU A 312 -15.75 -11.92 -15.20
N GLU A 313 -16.81 -11.13 -15.07
CA GLU A 313 -18.18 -11.65 -14.96
C GLU A 313 -18.62 -12.35 -16.25
N LYS A 314 -18.37 -11.73 -17.44
CA LYS A 314 -18.65 -12.36 -18.73
C LYS A 314 -17.88 -13.66 -18.96
N GLU A 315 -16.64 -13.74 -18.45
CA GLU A 315 -15.81 -14.93 -18.52
C GLU A 315 -16.16 -15.98 -17.46
N GLY A 316 -17.07 -15.68 -16.53
CA GLY A 316 -17.44 -16.57 -15.42
C GLY A 316 -16.35 -16.70 -14.32
N LYS A 317 -15.39 -15.80 -14.28
CA LYS A 317 -14.24 -15.82 -13.34
C LYS A 317 -14.41 -14.90 -12.13
N LEU A 318 -15.51 -14.15 -12.03
CA LEU A 318 -15.71 -13.16 -10.97
C LEU A 318 -15.72 -13.79 -9.56
N GLU A 319 -16.33 -14.96 -9.39
CA GLU A 319 -16.37 -15.64 -8.09
C GLU A 319 -15.00 -16.21 -7.70
N GLU A 320 -14.22 -16.70 -8.65
CA GLU A 320 -12.84 -17.11 -8.41
C GLU A 320 -11.97 -15.90 -7.99
N PHE A 321 -12.12 -14.78 -8.66
CA PHE A 321 -11.46 -13.52 -8.30
C PHE A 321 -11.81 -13.08 -6.87
N LYS A 322 -13.09 -13.07 -6.49
CA LYS A 322 -13.53 -12.74 -5.12
C LYS A 322 -12.94 -13.68 -4.07
N ALA A 323 -12.95 -14.99 -4.36
CA ALA A 323 -12.36 -15.99 -3.47
C ALA A 323 -10.86 -15.77 -3.28
N LYS A 324 -10.14 -15.48 -4.36
CA LYS A 324 -8.72 -15.15 -4.32
C LYS A 324 -8.47 -13.87 -3.53
N LEU A 325 -9.22 -12.79 -3.81
CA LEU A 325 -9.12 -11.52 -3.08
C LEU A 325 -9.28 -11.72 -1.58
N ARG A 326 -10.28 -12.52 -1.16
CA ARG A 326 -10.51 -12.85 0.24
C ARG A 326 -9.35 -13.65 0.85
N THR A 327 -8.79 -14.57 0.11
CA THR A 327 -7.62 -15.35 0.55
C THR A 327 -6.39 -14.44 0.73
N ASP A 328 -6.15 -13.57 -0.25
CA ASP A 328 -5.03 -12.63 -0.21
C ASP A 328 -5.20 -11.61 0.93
N ALA A 329 -6.42 -11.09 1.15
CA ALA A 329 -6.75 -10.23 2.28
C ALA A 329 -6.52 -10.93 3.63
N THR A 330 -6.97 -12.18 3.76
CA THR A 330 -6.76 -12.98 4.96
C THR A 330 -5.27 -13.16 5.24
N ARG A 331 -4.49 -13.50 4.21
CA ARG A 331 -3.03 -13.65 4.31
C ARG A 331 -2.34 -12.34 4.71
N SER A 332 -2.74 -11.22 4.10
CA SER A 332 -2.20 -9.89 4.44
C SER A 332 -2.44 -9.55 5.90
N ILE A 333 -3.67 -9.73 6.40
CA ILE A 333 -4.05 -9.48 7.79
C ILE A 333 -3.23 -10.37 8.74
N ARG A 334 -3.14 -11.67 8.48
CA ARG A 334 -2.38 -12.59 9.33
C ARG A 334 -0.90 -12.20 9.42
N ARG A 335 -0.29 -11.78 8.30
CA ARG A 335 1.08 -11.27 8.27
C ARG A 335 1.24 -9.97 9.08
N ALA A 336 0.28 -9.06 8.99
CA ALA A 336 0.29 -7.81 9.76
C ALA A 336 0.17 -8.09 11.26
N LEU A 337 -0.81 -8.89 11.67
CA LEU A 337 -1.02 -9.31 13.07
C LEU A 337 0.21 -10.05 13.63
N ALA A 338 0.83 -10.92 12.85
CA ALA A 338 2.03 -11.64 13.26
C ALA A 338 3.20 -10.70 13.53
N ARG A 339 3.44 -9.70 12.68
CA ARG A 339 4.51 -8.70 12.87
C ARG A 339 4.24 -7.80 14.07
N GLU A 340 3.01 -7.34 14.23
CA GLU A 340 2.58 -6.52 15.36
C GLU A 340 2.81 -7.27 16.67
N LYS A 341 2.26 -8.48 16.77
CA LYS A 341 2.40 -9.31 17.98
C LYS A 341 3.84 -9.68 18.28
N LEU A 342 4.65 -9.96 17.25
CA LEU A 342 6.08 -10.22 17.43
C LEU A 342 6.79 -9.00 18.02
N SER A 343 6.49 -7.79 17.54
CA SER A 343 7.11 -6.57 18.07
C SER A 343 6.73 -6.29 19.53
N GLU A 344 5.49 -6.60 19.91
CA GLU A 344 5.01 -6.52 21.29
C GLU A 344 5.72 -7.54 22.21
N ASP A 345 5.74 -8.82 21.80
CA ASP A 345 6.32 -9.91 22.59
C ASP A 345 7.84 -9.75 22.78
N LEU A 346 8.53 -9.16 21.80
CA LEU A 346 9.94 -8.84 21.88
C LEU A 346 10.21 -7.56 22.68
N GLY A 347 9.21 -6.69 22.85
CA GLY A 347 9.38 -5.35 23.41
C GLY A 347 10.27 -4.46 22.53
N THR A 348 10.24 -4.67 21.22
CA THR A 348 11.06 -3.92 20.25
C THR A 348 10.73 -2.44 20.32
N VAL A 349 11.75 -1.59 20.35
CA VAL A 349 11.60 -0.14 20.34
C VAL A 349 12.31 0.43 19.10
N PHE A 350 11.62 1.30 18.36
CA PHE A 350 12.21 2.07 17.28
C PHE A 350 12.40 3.50 17.76
N THR A 351 13.66 3.85 18.05
CA THR A 351 14.01 5.11 18.71
C THR A 351 13.82 6.33 17.81
N ASP A 352 13.77 7.53 18.38
CA ASP A 352 13.70 8.78 17.60
C ASP A 352 14.97 9.01 16.78
N GLU A 353 16.13 8.52 17.23
CA GLU A 353 17.39 8.60 16.48
C GLU A 353 17.38 7.68 15.26
N GLU A 354 16.89 6.45 15.40
CA GLU A 354 16.70 5.51 14.30
C GLU A 354 15.70 6.06 13.28
N TRP A 355 14.61 6.66 13.78
CA TRP A 355 13.62 7.30 12.92
C TRP A 355 14.21 8.48 12.15
N ALA A 356 14.95 9.37 12.80
CA ALA A 356 15.61 10.50 12.14
C ALA A 356 16.60 10.04 11.05
N SER A 357 17.38 9.01 11.34
CA SER A 357 18.31 8.39 10.38
C SER A 357 17.58 7.84 9.17
N TYR A 358 16.49 7.10 9.39
CA TYR A 358 15.65 6.54 8.32
C TYR A 358 15.05 7.63 7.43
N VAL A 359 14.53 8.72 8.02
CA VAL A 359 13.95 9.84 7.24
C VAL A 359 15.03 10.53 6.37
N VAL A 360 16.25 10.64 6.86
CA VAL A 360 17.39 11.18 6.08
C VAL A 360 17.72 10.25 4.89
N GLU A 361 17.77 8.95 5.11
CA GLU A 361 18.01 7.98 4.02
C GLU A 361 16.88 8.00 2.98
N LEU A 362 15.65 8.05 3.44
CA LEU A 362 14.47 8.14 2.57
C LEU A 362 14.50 9.43 1.73
N ALA A 363 14.83 10.57 2.34
CA ALA A 363 14.94 11.85 1.65
C ALA A 363 16.03 11.83 0.58
N ARG A 364 17.16 11.16 0.84
CA ARG A 364 18.22 10.95 -0.17
C ARG A 364 17.73 10.12 -1.35
N ALA A 365 16.99 9.04 -1.09
CA ALA A 365 16.42 8.19 -2.14
C ALA A 365 15.43 8.96 -3.03
N TYR A 366 14.63 9.85 -2.45
CA TYR A 366 13.71 10.73 -3.18
C TYR A 366 14.36 12.02 -3.73
N ARG A 367 15.68 12.20 -3.56
CA ARG A 367 16.45 13.38 -3.99
C ARG A 367 15.86 14.69 -3.44
N THR A 368 15.40 14.67 -2.22
CA THR A 368 14.81 15.81 -1.51
C THR A 368 15.47 15.99 -0.13
N ASN A 369 15.05 17.00 0.62
CA ASN A 369 15.51 17.17 2.00
C ASN A 369 14.48 16.58 3.00
N PRO A 370 14.91 16.19 4.21
CA PRO A 370 14.05 15.56 5.22
C PRO A 370 12.79 16.36 5.56
N ASN A 371 12.89 17.69 5.67
CA ASN A 371 11.75 18.52 6.04
C ASN A 371 10.70 18.60 4.91
N ALA A 372 11.15 18.73 3.65
CA ALA A 372 10.26 18.74 2.50
C ALA A 372 9.54 17.38 2.35
N LEU A 373 10.29 16.27 2.51
CA LEU A 373 9.71 14.93 2.48
C LEU A 373 8.64 14.74 3.56
N GLN A 374 8.90 15.20 4.78
CA GLN A 374 7.92 15.09 5.88
C GLN A 374 6.66 15.90 5.59
N GLN A 375 6.77 17.08 5.02
CA GLN A 375 5.62 17.90 4.61
C GLN A 375 4.82 17.25 3.49
N GLU A 376 5.48 16.64 2.51
CA GLU A 376 4.84 15.98 1.37
C GLU A 376 4.09 14.70 1.78
N LEU A 377 4.70 13.88 2.64
CA LEU A 377 4.10 12.62 3.09
C LEU A 377 2.97 12.81 4.12
N GLY A 378 3.07 13.86 4.94
CA GLY A 378 2.11 14.13 6.02
C GLY A 378 2.27 13.21 7.24
N GLU A 379 1.69 13.64 8.36
CA GLU A 379 1.86 12.96 9.67
C GLU A 379 1.35 11.53 9.70
N GLU A 380 0.21 11.26 9.06
CA GLU A 380 -0.39 9.92 9.05
C GLU A 380 0.48 8.90 8.30
N THR A 381 1.01 9.28 7.14
CA THR A 381 1.92 8.41 6.36
C THR A 381 3.21 8.16 7.11
N LEU A 382 3.77 9.19 7.74
CA LEU A 382 4.98 9.07 8.56
C LEU A 382 4.77 8.17 9.77
N ALA A 383 3.63 8.26 10.45
CA ALA A 383 3.29 7.37 11.56
C ALA A 383 3.18 5.91 11.10
N ARG A 384 2.54 5.65 9.96
CA ARG A 384 2.47 4.30 9.36
C ARG A 384 3.84 3.75 9.01
N LEU A 385 4.70 4.56 8.39
CA LEU A 385 6.07 4.17 8.07
C LEU A 385 6.89 3.83 9.32
N ARG A 386 6.72 4.61 10.39
CA ARG A 386 7.42 4.35 11.66
C ARG A 386 7.00 3.02 12.28
N ILE A 387 5.70 2.73 12.29
CA ILE A 387 5.16 1.44 12.75
C ILE A 387 5.69 0.29 11.88
N GLN A 388 5.68 0.46 10.57
CA GLN A 388 6.23 -0.54 9.65
C GLN A 388 7.71 -0.83 9.96
N ARG A 389 8.53 0.21 10.20
CA ARG A 389 9.95 0.04 10.56
C ARG A 389 10.16 -0.62 11.93
N LEU A 390 9.29 -0.32 12.89
CA LEU A 390 9.27 -1.04 14.16
C LEU A 390 9.06 -2.54 13.94
N HIS A 391 8.06 -2.92 13.14
CA HIS A 391 7.76 -4.31 12.84
C HIS A 391 8.89 -4.99 12.04
N ASP A 392 9.48 -4.30 11.06
CA ASP A 392 10.63 -4.83 10.31
C ASP A 392 11.83 -5.08 11.23
N LYS A 393 12.09 -4.17 12.17
CA LYS A 393 13.14 -4.33 13.18
C LYS A 393 12.89 -5.56 14.06
N ALA A 394 11.66 -5.74 14.54
CA ALA A 394 11.29 -6.91 15.33
C ALA A 394 11.54 -8.23 14.59
N VAL A 395 11.21 -8.27 13.28
CA VAL A 395 11.50 -9.44 12.45
C VAL A 395 13.00 -9.71 12.35
N MET A 396 13.81 -8.66 12.19
CA MET A 396 15.28 -8.82 12.14
C MET A 396 15.85 -9.28 13.47
N GLU A 397 15.39 -8.73 14.59
CA GLU A 397 15.78 -9.17 15.93
C GLU A 397 15.43 -10.64 16.20
N ALA A 398 14.26 -11.10 15.72
CA ALA A 398 13.86 -12.49 15.83
C ALA A 398 14.75 -13.42 14.99
N LEU A 399 15.07 -13.03 13.74
CA LEU A 399 15.97 -13.76 12.86
C LEU A 399 17.37 -13.92 13.48
N GLU A 400 17.90 -12.86 14.08
CA GLU A 400 19.19 -12.92 14.79
C GLU A 400 19.15 -13.91 15.97
N ARG A 401 18.05 -13.95 16.74
CA ARG A 401 17.88 -14.87 17.87
C ARG A 401 17.85 -16.34 17.47
N ILE A 402 17.31 -16.67 16.30
CA ILE A 402 17.30 -18.05 15.77
C ILE A 402 18.56 -18.37 14.95
N GLY A 403 19.52 -17.43 14.83
CA GLY A 403 20.77 -17.63 14.09
C GLY A 403 20.60 -17.72 12.58
N ALA A 404 19.56 -17.08 12.06
CA ALA A 404 19.16 -17.15 10.65
C ALA A 404 19.70 -15.97 9.81
#